data_85f56ee91a7298e47ad1730fc9da833a
#
_entry.id   85f56ee91a7298e47ad1730fc9da833a
#
_cell.length_a   1.000
_cell.length_b   1.000
_cell.length_c   1.000
_cell.angle_alpha   90.00
_cell.angle_beta   90.00
_cell.angle_gamma   90.00
#
_symmetry.space_group_name_H-M   'P 1'
#
loop_
_entity.id
_entity.type
_entity.pdbx_description
1 polymer ?
#
loop_
_entity_poly.entity_id
_entity_poly.type
_entity_poly.pdbx_seq_one_letter_code
_entity_poly.pdbx_strand_id
1 'polypeptide(L)'
;MSVVSSGKIIFCEGKPSSLDYRLLNRVVDSLPGNRCTIVPVGSKFAFSTFADGYFSGNRAVNQKYIVFRDRDFDVQPTPNCGLLQLDNRSGNKPMALSYRTCVENYLLDADLVHTYWTEKYNEKLQENPASKWGHQNSPGVDRISESIETSARNLQAYQAVRWALGDLVNMSTARQQLKTTWTEKGKLPDSLILQDCQHQALKLVNQFRLAVESVTPEKFEDNLVSYQQRFNQEEFWTEKQYLIWFNGKDIQKEIQIQYSKFISLDSFFDWAIPQLDINQHPDLIELRTKMEQL
;
A
#
# COMPACT_ATOMS: atom_id res chain seq x y z
N MET A 1 -6.81 30.83 -13.60
CA MET A 1 -6.07 30.17 -14.70
C MET A 1 -5.73 28.77 -14.24
N SER A 2 -6.31 27.76 -14.88
CA SER A 2 -5.96 26.36 -14.56
C SER A 2 -4.62 26.07 -15.23
N VAL A 3 -3.59 25.83 -14.45
CA VAL A 3 -2.22 25.49 -14.89
C VAL A 3 -2.11 24.02 -15.32
N VAL A 4 -3.23 23.31 -15.44
CA VAL A 4 -3.23 21.92 -15.84
C VAL A 4 -3.38 21.84 -17.35
N SER A 5 -2.25 21.92 -18.03
CA SER A 5 -2.10 21.33 -19.36
C SER A 5 -2.48 19.85 -19.31
N SER A 6 -2.86 19.27 -20.45
CA SER A 6 -3.18 17.87 -20.75
C SER A 6 -2.15 16.82 -20.29
N GLY A 7 -1.61 16.93 -19.10
CA GLY A 7 -0.58 16.07 -18.54
C GLY A 7 -1.14 14.78 -17.94
N LYS A 8 -0.39 13.71 -18.08
CA LYS A 8 -0.60 12.43 -17.38
C LYS A 8 -0.38 12.61 -15.88
N ILE A 9 -1.34 12.24 -15.05
CA ILE A 9 -1.30 12.47 -13.60
C ILE A 9 -1.45 11.17 -12.83
N ILE A 10 -0.64 11.06 -11.78
CA ILE A 10 -0.73 9.98 -10.81
C ILE A 10 -0.86 10.58 -9.42
N PHE A 11 -1.93 10.23 -8.75
CA PHE A 11 -2.08 10.52 -7.32
C PHE A 11 -1.50 9.37 -6.51
N CYS A 12 -0.69 9.69 -5.51
CA CYS A 12 -0.14 8.69 -4.59
C CYS A 12 -0.32 9.11 -3.13
N GLU A 13 -0.23 8.13 -2.24
CA GLU A 13 -0.21 8.36 -0.82
C GLU A 13 1.11 9.03 -0.38
N GLY A 14 1.12 9.60 0.82
CA GLY A 14 2.31 10.16 1.44
C GLY A 14 2.63 11.61 1.04
N LYS A 15 3.88 11.97 1.22
CA LYS A 15 4.46 13.31 0.97
C LYS A 15 5.52 13.21 -0.14
N PRO A 16 6.03 14.34 -0.68
CA PRO A 16 7.10 14.32 -1.70
C PRO A 16 8.40 13.59 -1.28
N SER A 17 8.60 13.40 0.03
CA SER A 17 9.74 12.64 0.58
C SER A 17 9.42 11.18 0.91
N SER A 18 8.17 10.72 0.75
CA SER A 18 7.78 9.34 1.08
C SER A 18 8.36 8.32 0.11
N LEU A 19 8.48 7.07 0.57
CA LEU A 19 8.94 5.96 -0.28
C LEU A 19 8.01 5.73 -1.47
N ASP A 20 6.68 5.84 -1.28
CA ASP A 20 5.70 5.74 -2.36
C ASP A 20 5.95 6.73 -3.49
N TYR A 21 6.15 8.00 -3.15
CA TYR A 21 6.44 9.05 -4.12
C TYR A 21 7.74 8.76 -4.87
N ARG A 22 8.77 8.30 -4.17
CA ARG A 22 10.08 8.01 -4.74
C ARG A 22 10.06 6.74 -5.60
N LEU A 23 9.33 5.69 -5.19
CA LEU A 23 9.11 4.51 -6.03
C LEU A 23 8.42 4.89 -7.34
N LEU A 24 7.37 5.70 -7.27
CA LEU A 24 6.68 6.16 -8.47
C LEU A 24 7.58 6.99 -9.39
N ASN A 25 8.43 7.86 -8.84
CA ASN A 25 9.44 8.56 -9.65
C ASN A 25 10.37 7.56 -10.36
N ARG A 26 10.83 6.51 -9.65
CA ARG A 26 11.66 5.46 -10.25
C ARG A 26 10.94 4.74 -11.40
N VAL A 27 9.64 4.46 -11.24
CA VAL A 27 8.80 3.88 -12.31
C VAL A 27 8.65 4.84 -13.48
N VAL A 28 8.41 6.13 -13.22
CA VAL A 28 8.25 7.18 -14.24
C VAL A 28 9.56 7.46 -14.99
N ASP A 29 10.70 7.46 -14.31
CA ASP A 29 12.02 7.72 -14.93
C ASP A 29 12.39 6.64 -15.96
N SER A 30 11.78 5.45 -15.89
CA SER A 30 11.94 4.40 -16.89
C SER A 30 11.04 4.57 -18.13
N LEU A 31 10.16 5.60 -18.16
CA LEU A 31 9.24 5.85 -19.28
C LEU A 31 9.90 6.65 -20.39
N PRO A 32 9.77 6.24 -21.67
CA PRO A 32 10.15 7.07 -22.80
C PRO A 32 9.13 8.20 -23.02
N GLY A 33 9.57 9.42 -23.18
CA GLY A 33 8.74 10.55 -23.59
C GLY A 33 8.17 11.41 -22.46
N ASN A 34 6.94 11.90 -22.60
CA ASN A 34 6.32 12.84 -21.65
C ASN A 34 6.15 12.24 -20.26
N ARG A 35 6.82 12.83 -19.27
CA ARG A 35 6.76 12.40 -17.87
C ARG A 35 5.36 12.59 -17.29
N CYS A 36 4.90 11.61 -16.51
CA CYS A 36 3.73 11.76 -15.66
C CYS A 36 4.05 12.70 -14.50
N THR A 37 3.08 13.52 -14.11
CA THR A 37 3.15 14.31 -12.87
C THR A 37 2.66 13.46 -11.72
N ILE A 38 3.50 13.27 -10.71
CA ILE A 38 3.14 12.56 -9.48
C ILE A 38 2.67 13.59 -8.45
N VAL A 39 1.46 13.40 -7.93
CA VAL A 39 0.82 14.28 -6.95
C VAL A 39 0.60 13.54 -5.65
N PRO A 40 1.42 13.77 -4.61
CA PRO A 40 1.20 13.17 -3.30
C PRO A 40 0.03 13.86 -2.59
N VAL A 41 -0.90 13.05 -2.06
CA VAL A 41 -2.17 13.53 -1.47
C VAL A 41 -2.21 13.42 0.05
N GLY A 42 -1.17 12.89 0.67
CA GLY A 42 -1.01 12.80 2.12
C GLY A 42 -1.61 11.52 2.73
N SER A 43 -2.86 11.19 2.47
CA SER A 43 -3.49 9.98 3.02
C SER A 43 -4.44 9.31 2.05
N LYS A 44 -4.68 8.01 2.26
CA LYS A 44 -5.59 7.20 1.42
C LYS A 44 -7.05 7.71 1.37
N PHE A 45 -7.44 8.54 2.32
CA PHE A 45 -8.79 9.12 2.37
C PHE A 45 -8.93 10.44 1.60
N ALA A 46 -7.83 11.02 1.14
CA ALA A 46 -7.81 12.34 0.50
C ALA A 46 -7.90 12.28 -1.04
N PHE A 47 -7.78 11.10 -1.67
CA PHE A 47 -7.69 10.95 -3.12
C PHE A 47 -8.85 11.59 -3.88
N SER A 48 -10.11 11.35 -3.48
CA SER A 48 -11.28 11.94 -4.17
C SER A 48 -11.27 13.46 -4.09
N THR A 49 -11.02 13.99 -2.89
CA THR A 49 -10.96 15.44 -2.67
C THR A 49 -9.86 16.12 -3.48
N PHE A 50 -8.68 15.47 -3.55
CA PHE A 50 -7.57 16.00 -4.36
C PHE A 50 -7.86 15.90 -5.86
N ALA A 51 -8.41 14.78 -6.34
CA ALA A 51 -8.77 14.63 -7.76
C ALA A 51 -9.83 15.67 -8.16
N ASP A 52 -10.87 15.84 -7.36
CA ASP A 52 -11.93 16.82 -7.60
C ASP A 52 -11.41 18.27 -7.57
N GLY A 53 -10.54 18.59 -6.61
CA GLY A 53 -9.90 19.91 -6.51
C GLY A 53 -8.90 20.18 -7.64
N TYR A 54 -8.16 19.17 -8.05
CA TYR A 54 -7.13 19.28 -9.10
C TYR A 54 -7.75 19.53 -10.48
N PHE A 55 -8.87 18.86 -10.80
CA PHE A 55 -9.53 18.95 -12.10
C PHE A 55 -10.68 19.96 -12.17
N SER A 56 -10.98 20.72 -11.13
CA SER A 56 -11.98 21.78 -11.06
C SER A 56 -13.36 21.42 -11.64
N GLY A 57 -14.26 20.91 -10.84
CA GLY A 57 -15.64 20.58 -11.23
C GLY A 57 -15.74 19.26 -12.03
N ASN A 58 -16.89 18.99 -12.63
CA ASN A 58 -17.25 17.72 -13.33
C ASN A 58 -16.24 17.18 -14.38
N ARG A 59 -15.06 17.74 -14.48
CA ARG A 59 -14.00 17.34 -15.42
C ARG A 59 -13.21 16.12 -14.94
N ALA A 60 -13.19 15.81 -13.65
CA ALA A 60 -12.45 14.65 -13.12
C ALA A 60 -12.90 13.32 -13.75
N VAL A 61 -14.19 13.19 -14.11
CA VAL A 61 -14.76 11.98 -14.73
C VAL A 61 -14.15 11.69 -16.11
N ASN A 62 -13.79 12.75 -16.86
CA ASN A 62 -13.26 12.62 -18.22
C ASN A 62 -11.72 12.72 -18.29
N GLN A 63 -11.05 12.97 -17.17
CA GLN A 63 -9.60 13.07 -17.14
C GLN A 63 -8.93 11.70 -17.01
N LYS A 64 -7.79 11.54 -17.65
CA LYS A 64 -6.96 10.35 -17.53
C LYS A 64 -5.99 10.54 -16.37
N TYR A 65 -6.19 9.82 -15.29
CA TYR A 65 -5.28 9.77 -14.15
C TYR A 65 -5.29 8.38 -13.51
N ILE A 66 -4.26 8.08 -12.75
CA ILE A 66 -4.15 6.88 -11.93
C ILE A 66 -4.13 7.31 -10.48
N VAL A 67 -4.78 6.55 -9.61
CA VAL A 67 -4.59 6.59 -8.17
C VAL A 67 -3.80 5.34 -7.79
N PHE A 68 -2.65 5.52 -7.17
CA PHE A 68 -1.79 4.41 -6.71
C PHE A 68 -1.50 4.55 -5.22
N ARG A 69 -1.53 3.43 -4.50
CA ARG A 69 -1.13 3.37 -3.10
C ARG A 69 -0.69 1.97 -2.68
N ASP A 70 -0.11 1.89 -1.50
CA ASP A 70 0.13 0.63 -0.80
C ASP A 70 -1.16 -0.17 -0.67
N ARG A 71 -1.06 -1.50 -0.86
CA ARG A 71 -2.18 -2.43 -0.69
C ARG A 71 -2.60 -2.54 0.77
N ASP A 72 -1.64 -2.51 1.69
CA ASP A 72 -1.85 -2.84 3.10
C ASP A 72 -2.54 -4.21 3.27
N PHE A 73 -3.66 -4.25 4.03
CA PHE A 73 -4.51 -5.42 4.24
C PHE A 73 -5.87 -5.26 3.56
N ASP A 74 -5.98 -4.42 2.54
CA ASP A 74 -7.25 -4.11 1.89
C ASP A 74 -7.69 -5.18 0.88
N VAL A 75 -6.76 -5.86 0.21
CA VAL A 75 -7.03 -6.89 -0.81
C VAL A 75 -5.99 -8.01 -0.70
N GLN A 76 -6.41 -9.26 -0.83
CA GLN A 76 -5.49 -10.39 -0.90
C GLN A 76 -4.71 -10.37 -2.22
N PRO A 77 -3.43 -10.79 -2.25
CA PRO A 77 -2.67 -10.91 -3.48
C PRO A 77 -3.25 -12.03 -4.36
N THR A 78 -3.19 -11.80 -5.66
CA THR A 78 -3.65 -12.75 -6.68
C THR A 78 -2.49 -13.60 -7.21
N PRO A 79 -2.74 -14.80 -7.75
CA PRO A 79 -1.66 -15.68 -8.24
C PRO A 79 -0.84 -15.11 -9.41
N ASN A 80 -1.38 -14.15 -10.15
CA ASN A 80 -0.73 -13.58 -11.34
C ASN A 80 0.31 -12.50 -11.03
N CYS A 81 0.55 -12.18 -9.77
CA CYS A 81 1.53 -11.18 -9.32
C CYS A 81 1.37 -9.78 -9.95
N GLY A 82 0.23 -9.49 -10.55
CA GLY A 82 -0.07 -8.24 -11.24
C GLY A 82 -0.53 -7.13 -10.31
N LEU A 83 -0.72 -5.94 -10.89
CA LEU A 83 -1.24 -4.78 -10.19
C LEU A 83 -2.66 -5.05 -9.70
N LEU A 84 -2.89 -4.89 -8.40
CA LEU A 84 -4.20 -5.10 -7.82
C LEU A 84 -5.08 -3.87 -8.02
N GLN A 85 -6.39 -4.08 -7.99
CA GLN A 85 -7.36 -3.01 -8.14
C GLN A 85 -8.38 -3.06 -7.00
N LEU A 86 -8.68 -1.90 -6.47
CA LEU A 86 -9.78 -1.72 -5.53
C LEU A 86 -10.89 -0.95 -6.24
N ASP A 87 -12.02 -1.62 -6.47
CA ASP A 87 -13.18 -1.00 -7.09
C ASP A 87 -13.75 0.09 -6.18
N ASN A 88 -13.85 1.28 -6.72
CA ASN A 88 -14.45 2.38 -6.01
C ASN A 88 -15.96 2.41 -6.27
N ARG A 89 -16.77 2.00 -5.27
CA ARG A 89 -18.23 1.91 -5.33
C ARG A 89 -18.93 3.25 -5.64
N SER A 90 -18.22 4.37 -5.50
CA SER A 90 -18.77 5.71 -5.76
C SER A 90 -18.66 6.18 -7.22
N GLY A 91 -18.34 5.29 -8.16
CA GLY A 91 -18.22 5.62 -9.59
C GLY A 91 -16.92 6.37 -9.95
N ASN A 92 -16.01 6.57 -9.02
CA ASN A 92 -14.66 7.06 -9.29
C ASN A 92 -13.81 5.95 -9.93
N LYS A 93 -12.72 6.33 -10.58
CA LYS A 93 -11.80 5.37 -11.22
C LYS A 93 -11.28 4.34 -10.21
N PRO A 94 -11.07 3.09 -10.65
CA PRO A 94 -10.50 2.06 -9.79
C PRO A 94 -9.11 2.52 -9.30
N MET A 95 -8.83 2.20 -8.05
CA MET A 95 -7.57 2.51 -7.39
C MET A 95 -6.59 1.36 -7.64
N ALA A 96 -5.42 1.67 -8.17
CA ALA A 96 -4.33 0.73 -8.35
C ALA A 96 -3.60 0.52 -7.02
N LEU A 97 -3.39 -0.73 -6.63
CA LEU A 97 -2.69 -1.11 -5.42
C LEU A 97 -1.42 -1.88 -5.76
N SER A 98 -0.36 -1.66 -4.99
CA SER A 98 0.84 -2.50 -5.06
C SER A 98 0.51 -3.98 -4.85
N TYR A 99 1.23 -4.89 -5.51
CA TYR A 99 1.09 -6.33 -5.29
C TYR A 99 1.62 -6.74 -3.91
N ARG A 100 2.72 -6.18 -3.49
CA ARG A 100 3.25 -6.34 -2.13
C ARG A 100 2.49 -5.44 -1.16
N THR A 101 2.55 -5.74 0.12
CA THR A 101 1.76 -5.03 1.15
C THR A 101 2.11 -3.53 1.20
N CYS A 102 3.39 -3.18 1.07
CA CYS A 102 3.86 -1.79 1.02
C CYS A 102 5.18 -1.68 0.27
N VAL A 103 5.64 -0.44 0.03
CA VAL A 103 6.86 -0.16 -0.74
C VAL A 103 8.11 -0.78 -0.12
N GLU A 104 8.23 -0.80 1.19
CA GLU A 104 9.36 -1.39 1.91
C GLU A 104 9.58 -2.87 1.53
N ASN A 105 8.52 -3.59 1.21
CA ASN A 105 8.62 -4.99 0.80
C ASN A 105 9.38 -5.20 -0.53
N TYR A 106 9.40 -4.22 -1.43
CA TYR A 106 10.19 -4.29 -2.67
C TYR A 106 11.68 -4.09 -2.41
N LEU A 107 12.00 -3.43 -1.31
CA LEU A 107 13.36 -3.06 -0.93
C LEU A 107 13.99 -4.04 0.07
N LEU A 108 13.20 -4.90 0.74
CA LEU A 108 13.69 -5.94 1.63
C LEU A 108 14.29 -7.11 0.83
N ASP A 109 15.33 -6.80 0.05
CA ASP A 109 16.10 -7.71 -0.77
C ASP A 109 17.50 -7.89 -0.17
N ALA A 110 17.89 -9.14 0.09
CA ALA A 110 19.14 -9.45 0.79
C ALA A 110 20.39 -9.07 -0.03
N ASP A 111 20.32 -9.17 -1.36
CA ASP A 111 21.41 -8.78 -2.26
C ASP A 111 21.59 -7.26 -2.27
N LEU A 112 20.51 -6.50 -2.35
CA LEU A 112 20.56 -5.03 -2.25
C LEU A 112 21.10 -4.59 -0.89
N VAL A 113 20.64 -5.20 0.20
CA VAL A 113 21.13 -4.89 1.55
C VAL A 113 22.63 -5.20 1.65
N HIS A 114 23.07 -6.34 1.13
CA HIS A 114 24.48 -6.75 1.13
C HIS A 114 25.34 -5.76 0.34
N THR A 115 24.88 -5.38 -0.83
CA THR A 115 25.57 -4.41 -1.72
C THR A 115 25.74 -3.07 -1.02
N TYR A 116 24.67 -2.48 -0.51
CA TYR A 116 24.72 -1.23 0.24
C TYR A 116 25.68 -1.30 1.43
N TRP A 117 25.57 -2.38 2.21
CA TRP A 117 26.42 -2.56 3.41
C TRP A 117 27.90 -2.63 3.04
N THR A 118 28.22 -3.37 1.99
CA THR A 118 29.59 -3.53 1.50
C THR A 118 30.13 -2.23 0.92
N GLU A 119 29.35 -1.49 0.14
CA GLU A 119 29.75 -0.18 -0.38
C GLU A 119 30.07 0.80 0.75
N LYS A 120 29.20 0.90 1.75
CA LYS A 120 29.40 1.80 2.88
C LYS A 120 30.59 1.39 3.76
N TYR A 121 30.86 0.11 3.89
CA TYR A 121 32.04 -0.39 4.58
C TYR A 121 33.33 -0.04 3.81
N ASN A 122 33.33 -0.21 2.49
CA ASN A 122 34.47 0.14 1.63
C ASN A 122 34.74 1.65 1.62
N GLU A 123 33.69 2.49 1.60
CA GLU A 123 33.84 3.95 1.74
C GLU A 123 34.57 4.31 3.05
N LYS A 124 34.25 3.62 4.16
CA LYS A 124 34.94 3.80 5.43
C LYS A 124 36.41 3.39 5.40
N LEU A 125 36.71 2.25 4.73
CA LEU A 125 38.09 1.74 4.63
C LEU A 125 39.02 2.66 3.80
N GLN A 126 38.46 3.39 2.85
CA GLN A 126 39.20 4.37 2.04
C GLN A 126 39.51 5.66 2.80
N GLU A 127 39.42 5.63 4.14
CA GLU A 127 39.70 6.75 5.05
C GLU A 127 38.95 8.05 4.68
N ASN A 128 37.70 7.92 4.20
CA ASN A 128 36.84 9.07 4.01
C ASN A 128 36.50 9.68 5.37
N PRO A 129 37.08 10.83 5.76
CA PRO A 129 36.86 11.42 7.08
C PRO A 129 35.41 11.82 7.33
N ALA A 130 34.60 11.92 6.28
CA ALA A 130 33.17 12.21 6.37
C ALA A 130 32.31 10.95 6.59
N SER A 131 32.87 9.74 6.48
CA SER A 131 32.12 8.51 6.69
C SER A 131 31.75 8.32 8.17
N LYS A 132 30.46 8.35 8.45
CA LYS A 132 29.89 8.04 9.78
C LYS A 132 29.55 6.56 9.96
N TRP A 133 30.04 5.69 9.08
CA TRP A 133 29.70 4.27 9.09
C TRP A 133 30.26 3.56 10.32
N GLY A 134 29.38 3.11 11.21
CA GLY A 134 29.75 2.44 12.49
C GLY A 134 29.78 0.92 12.43
N HIS A 135 29.31 0.32 11.33
CA HIS A 135 29.20 -1.14 11.22
C HIS A 135 30.49 -1.80 10.73
N GLN A 136 30.63 -3.09 11.00
CA GLN A 136 31.65 -3.97 10.42
C GLN A 136 31.28 -4.29 8.96
N ASN A 137 32.07 -5.15 8.30
CA ASN A 137 31.73 -5.66 6.97
C ASN A 137 30.39 -6.40 6.97
N SER A 138 29.77 -6.48 5.80
CA SER A 138 28.51 -7.19 5.63
C SER A 138 28.63 -8.65 6.09
N PRO A 139 27.61 -9.18 6.80
CA PRO A 139 27.60 -10.59 7.21
C PRO A 139 27.37 -11.58 6.06
N GLY A 140 27.12 -11.07 4.85
CA GLY A 140 26.80 -11.86 3.66
C GLY A 140 25.29 -12.01 3.42
N VAL A 141 24.94 -12.30 2.15
CA VAL A 141 23.56 -12.40 1.66
C VAL A 141 22.74 -13.42 2.46
N ASP A 142 23.29 -14.60 2.72
CA ASP A 142 22.57 -15.68 3.41
C ASP A 142 22.15 -15.27 4.82
N ARG A 143 23.05 -14.63 5.58
CA ARG A 143 22.75 -14.17 6.95
C ARG A 143 21.77 -12.99 6.95
N ILE A 144 21.83 -12.14 5.95
CA ILE A 144 20.86 -11.05 5.79
C ILE A 144 19.48 -11.65 5.49
N SER A 145 19.40 -12.60 4.55
CA SER A 145 18.16 -13.31 4.21
C SER A 145 17.57 -14.03 5.43
N GLU A 146 18.40 -14.74 6.18
CA GLU A 146 17.99 -15.39 7.44
C GLU A 146 17.46 -14.39 8.47
N SER A 147 18.09 -13.23 8.59
CA SER A 147 17.65 -12.18 9.53
C SER A 147 16.28 -11.62 9.13
N ILE A 148 16.04 -11.41 7.84
CA ILE A 148 14.74 -10.94 7.31
C ILE A 148 13.66 -12.01 7.55
N GLU A 149 13.95 -13.28 7.21
CA GLU A 149 13.01 -14.38 7.41
C GLU A 149 12.70 -14.62 8.88
N THR A 150 13.70 -14.64 9.75
CA THR A 150 13.51 -14.81 11.21
C THR A 150 12.62 -13.71 11.77
N SER A 151 12.85 -12.47 11.37
CA SER A 151 12.01 -11.34 11.78
C SER A 151 10.57 -11.49 11.26
N ALA A 152 10.38 -11.96 10.03
CA ALA A 152 9.06 -12.26 9.49
C ALA A 152 8.37 -13.40 10.26
N ARG A 153 9.10 -14.47 10.64
CA ARG A 153 8.56 -15.58 11.45
C ARG A 153 8.07 -15.10 12.82
N ASN A 154 8.78 -14.21 13.47
CA ASN A 154 8.34 -13.62 14.75
C ASN A 154 7.03 -12.85 14.61
N LEU A 155 6.78 -12.26 13.45
CA LEU A 155 5.56 -11.50 13.15
C LEU A 155 4.38 -12.35 12.70
N GLN A 156 4.55 -13.65 12.43
CA GLN A 156 3.56 -14.50 11.79
C GLN A 156 2.17 -14.40 12.43
N ALA A 157 2.07 -14.57 13.74
CA ALA A 157 0.79 -14.50 14.47
C ALA A 157 0.18 -13.09 14.38
N TYR A 158 1.00 -12.07 14.53
CA TYR A 158 0.55 -10.67 14.45
C TYR A 158 0.03 -10.32 13.05
N GLN A 159 0.71 -10.77 12.01
CA GLN A 159 0.26 -10.54 10.63
C GLN A 159 -1.03 -11.31 10.31
N ALA A 160 -1.21 -12.54 10.84
CA ALA A 160 -2.47 -13.28 10.71
C ALA A 160 -3.64 -12.51 11.35
N VAL A 161 -3.45 -11.96 12.54
CA VAL A 161 -4.46 -11.11 13.21
C VAL A 161 -4.77 -9.87 12.37
N ARG A 162 -3.76 -9.20 11.81
CA ARG A 162 -3.98 -8.00 10.97
C ARG A 162 -4.77 -8.32 9.71
N TRP A 163 -4.51 -9.45 9.04
CA TRP A 163 -5.28 -9.91 7.90
C TRP A 163 -6.72 -10.25 8.27
N ALA A 164 -6.92 -10.99 9.36
CA ALA A 164 -8.26 -11.31 9.84
C ALA A 164 -9.09 -10.05 10.15
N LEU A 165 -8.48 -9.04 10.76
CA LEU A 165 -9.11 -7.73 10.98
C LEU A 165 -9.34 -6.97 9.64
N GLY A 166 -8.39 -7.05 8.70
CA GLY A 166 -8.51 -6.44 7.38
C GLY A 166 -9.73 -6.96 6.62
N ASP A 167 -9.96 -8.28 6.64
CA ASP A 167 -11.13 -8.89 6.02
C ASP A 167 -12.45 -8.36 6.62
N LEU A 168 -12.52 -8.20 7.94
CA LEU A 168 -13.70 -7.61 8.60
C LEU A 168 -13.92 -6.15 8.18
N VAL A 169 -12.84 -5.36 8.15
CA VAL A 169 -12.90 -3.95 7.70
C VAL A 169 -13.34 -3.86 6.25
N ASN A 170 -12.96 -4.83 5.41
CA ASN A 170 -13.28 -4.86 3.99
C ASN A 170 -14.69 -5.39 3.69
N MET A 171 -15.36 -6.02 4.64
CA MET A 171 -16.77 -6.33 4.49
C MET A 171 -17.54 -5.05 4.19
N SER A 172 -18.21 -5.03 3.04
CA SER A 172 -18.88 -3.83 2.51
C SER A 172 -19.84 -3.19 3.50
N THR A 173 -20.40 -4.01 4.34
CA THR A 173 -21.38 -3.65 5.36
C THR A 173 -20.71 -3.00 6.59
N ALA A 174 -19.50 -3.41 6.97
CA ALA A 174 -18.76 -2.82 8.09
C ALA A 174 -18.29 -1.38 7.85
N ARG A 175 -18.18 -0.96 6.58
CA ARG A 175 -17.81 0.40 6.19
C ARG A 175 -19.00 1.36 6.05
N GLN A 176 -20.22 0.88 6.15
CA GLN A 176 -21.40 1.74 6.08
C GLN A 176 -21.53 2.57 7.35
N GLN A 177 -21.41 3.88 7.21
CA GLN A 177 -21.73 4.80 8.30
C GLN A 177 -23.23 5.09 8.29
N LEU A 178 -23.82 5.26 9.46
CA LEU A 178 -25.18 5.74 9.57
C LEU A 178 -25.25 7.16 8.98
N LYS A 179 -26.03 7.31 7.91
CA LYS A 179 -26.19 8.58 7.23
C LYS A 179 -27.33 9.39 7.85
N THR A 180 -27.23 10.71 7.77
CA THR A 180 -28.28 11.63 8.23
C THR A 180 -29.29 11.95 7.13
N THR A 181 -29.11 11.42 5.91
CA THR A 181 -30.00 11.58 4.77
C THR A 181 -30.13 10.28 3.99
N TRP A 182 -31.31 10.07 3.38
CA TRP A 182 -31.62 8.90 2.52
C TRP A 182 -31.75 9.28 1.05
N THR A 183 -31.52 10.56 0.72
CA THR A 183 -31.58 11.05 -0.65
C THR A 183 -30.18 11.12 -1.27
N GLU A 184 -30.11 11.04 -2.58
CA GLU A 184 -28.87 11.17 -3.31
C GLU A 184 -28.55 12.65 -3.63
N LYS A 185 -27.26 12.98 -3.64
CA LYS A 185 -26.73 14.28 -4.09
C LYS A 185 -27.37 15.51 -3.42
N GLY A 186 -27.80 15.37 -2.17
CA GLY A 186 -28.35 16.52 -1.40
C GLY A 186 -29.73 17.00 -1.87
N LYS A 187 -30.46 16.19 -2.65
CA LYS A 187 -31.85 16.49 -2.99
C LYS A 187 -32.74 16.40 -1.75
N LEU A 188 -33.81 17.17 -1.72
CA LEU A 188 -34.87 16.93 -0.74
C LEU A 188 -35.58 15.60 -1.01
N PRO A 189 -36.10 14.91 0.03
CA PRO A 189 -36.94 13.74 -0.12
C PRO A 189 -38.26 14.10 -0.83
N ASP A 190 -38.85 13.09 -1.53
CA ASP A 190 -40.10 13.25 -2.27
C ASP A 190 -41.29 13.60 -1.33
N SER A 191 -41.19 13.21 -0.06
CA SER A 191 -42.14 13.56 0.98
C SER A 191 -41.41 14.13 2.21
N LEU A 192 -41.94 15.25 2.72
CA LEU A 192 -41.48 15.89 3.97
C LEU A 192 -42.44 15.60 5.15
N ILE A 193 -43.42 14.73 4.95
CA ILE A 193 -44.34 14.31 6.00
C ILE A 193 -43.56 13.47 7.04
N LEU A 194 -43.76 13.76 8.32
CA LEU A 194 -43.03 13.12 9.41
C LEU A 194 -43.06 11.58 9.32
N GLN A 195 -44.21 11.00 9.03
CA GLN A 195 -44.38 9.55 8.96
C GLN A 195 -43.53 8.93 7.86
N ASP A 196 -43.45 9.55 6.68
CA ASP A 196 -42.63 9.06 5.56
C ASP A 196 -41.13 9.23 5.86
N CYS A 197 -40.74 10.38 6.40
CA CYS A 197 -39.37 10.63 6.84
C CYS A 197 -38.93 9.63 7.90
N GLN A 198 -39.78 9.36 8.90
CA GLN A 198 -39.53 8.38 9.94
C GLN A 198 -39.35 6.96 9.37
N HIS A 199 -40.21 6.57 8.43
CA HIS A 199 -40.09 5.26 7.76
C HIS A 199 -38.75 5.12 7.03
N GLN A 200 -38.31 6.14 6.27
CA GLN A 200 -37.03 6.12 5.57
C GLN A 200 -35.85 6.12 6.55
N ALA A 201 -35.91 6.89 7.63
CA ALA A 201 -34.88 6.89 8.67
C ALA A 201 -34.75 5.51 9.35
N LEU A 202 -35.87 4.84 9.65
CA LEU A 202 -35.85 3.49 10.23
C LEU A 202 -35.24 2.47 9.26
N LYS A 203 -35.43 2.62 7.93
CA LYS A 203 -34.72 1.77 6.95
C LYS A 203 -33.20 1.93 7.05
N LEU A 204 -32.68 3.16 7.17
CA LEU A 204 -31.25 3.40 7.34
C LEU A 204 -30.72 2.79 8.65
N VAL A 205 -31.44 2.95 9.75
CA VAL A 205 -31.07 2.36 11.04
C VAL A 205 -31.01 0.83 10.94
N ASN A 206 -32.00 0.19 10.31
CA ASN A 206 -32.02 -1.25 10.13
C ASN A 206 -30.90 -1.74 9.22
N GLN A 207 -30.62 -1.04 8.11
CA GLN A 207 -29.49 -1.36 7.22
C GLN A 207 -28.16 -1.28 7.96
N PHE A 208 -27.95 -0.23 8.77
CA PHE A 208 -26.75 -0.09 9.57
C PHE A 208 -26.60 -1.22 10.62
N ARG A 209 -27.68 -1.56 11.33
CA ARG A 209 -27.67 -2.68 12.28
C ARG A 209 -27.28 -4.00 11.62
N LEU A 210 -27.91 -4.37 10.51
CA LEU A 210 -27.59 -5.59 9.76
C LEU A 210 -26.13 -5.58 9.28
N ALA A 211 -25.62 -4.40 8.91
CA ALA A 211 -24.24 -4.24 8.53
C ALA A 211 -23.26 -4.53 9.67
N VAL A 212 -23.55 -4.05 10.87
CA VAL A 212 -22.72 -4.26 12.06
C VAL A 212 -22.85 -5.68 12.58
N GLU A 213 -24.05 -6.26 12.56
CA GLU A 213 -24.31 -7.64 12.98
C GLU A 213 -23.54 -8.69 12.16
N SER A 214 -23.10 -8.35 10.95
CA SER A 214 -22.27 -9.22 10.12
C SER A 214 -20.80 -9.29 10.56
N VAL A 215 -20.36 -8.38 11.43
CA VAL A 215 -19.00 -8.31 11.97
C VAL A 215 -19.01 -8.94 13.36
N THR A 216 -18.69 -10.22 13.42
CA THR A 216 -18.77 -10.99 14.67
C THR A 216 -17.41 -11.53 15.11
N PRO A 217 -17.23 -11.84 16.41
CA PRO A 217 -16.03 -12.53 16.90
C PRO A 217 -15.79 -13.86 16.18
N GLU A 218 -16.84 -14.65 15.92
CA GLU A 218 -16.72 -15.94 15.24
C GLU A 218 -16.14 -15.76 13.82
N LYS A 219 -16.59 -14.73 13.09
CA LYS A 219 -16.05 -14.42 11.76
C LYS A 219 -14.57 -14.01 11.81
N PHE A 220 -14.18 -13.30 12.85
CA PHE A 220 -12.76 -12.99 13.09
C PHE A 220 -11.95 -14.26 13.35
N GLU A 221 -12.42 -15.15 14.21
CA GLU A 221 -11.73 -16.41 14.53
C GLU A 221 -11.60 -17.31 13.29
N ASP A 222 -12.65 -17.45 12.48
CA ASP A 222 -12.61 -18.21 11.22
C ASP A 222 -11.53 -17.65 10.27
N ASN A 223 -11.51 -16.33 10.10
CA ASN A 223 -10.50 -15.67 9.26
C ASN A 223 -9.09 -15.87 9.83
N LEU A 224 -8.93 -15.73 11.15
CA LEU A 224 -7.64 -15.91 11.82
C LEU A 224 -7.10 -17.33 11.61
N VAL A 225 -7.93 -18.34 11.79
CA VAL A 225 -7.56 -19.76 11.56
C VAL A 225 -7.10 -19.95 10.11
N SER A 226 -7.82 -19.37 9.15
CA SER A 226 -7.45 -19.46 7.72
C SER A 226 -6.06 -18.88 7.43
N TYR A 227 -5.75 -17.69 7.99
CA TYR A 227 -4.43 -17.08 7.80
C TYR A 227 -3.33 -17.82 8.56
N GLN A 228 -3.60 -18.33 9.77
CA GLN A 228 -2.64 -19.17 10.49
C GLN A 228 -2.30 -20.44 9.68
N GLN A 229 -3.30 -21.11 9.09
CA GLN A 229 -3.07 -22.27 8.24
C GLN A 229 -2.21 -21.93 7.02
N ARG A 230 -2.51 -20.81 6.34
CA ARG A 230 -1.69 -20.35 5.19
C ARG A 230 -0.25 -20.07 5.58
N PHE A 231 -0.03 -19.34 6.66
CA PHE A 231 1.32 -18.93 7.08
C PHE A 231 2.12 -20.04 7.74
N ASN A 232 1.48 -21.17 8.08
CA ASN A 232 2.16 -22.38 8.56
C ASN A 232 2.64 -23.30 7.44
N GLN A 233 2.31 -23.05 6.17
CA GLN A 233 2.74 -23.86 5.04
C GLN A 233 4.23 -23.65 4.77
N GLU A 234 4.95 -24.73 4.49
CA GLU A 234 6.39 -24.68 4.17
C GLU A 234 6.66 -23.83 2.92
N GLU A 235 5.81 -23.97 1.91
CA GLU A 235 5.89 -23.23 0.65
C GLU A 235 5.78 -21.71 0.86
N PHE A 236 5.01 -21.27 1.85
CA PHE A 236 4.89 -19.84 2.20
C PHE A 236 6.26 -19.23 2.54
N TRP A 237 7.13 -19.99 3.19
CA TRP A 237 8.46 -19.55 3.63
C TRP A 237 9.53 -19.76 2.56
N THR A 238 9.55 -20.92 1.92
CA THR A 238 10.53 -21.24 0.86
C THR A 238 10.38 -20.36 -0.38
N GLU A 239 9.14 -19.97 -0.71
CA GLU A 239 8.84 -19.03 -1.79
C GLU A 239 8.88 -17.56 -1.34
N LYS A 240 9.30 -17.29 -0.11
CA LYS A 240 9.38 -15.94 0.48
C LYS A 240 8.06 -15.16 0.36
N GLN A 241 6.91 -15.84 0.42
CA GLN A 241 5.61 -15.19 0.32
C GLN A 241 5.36 -14.17 1.44
N TYR A 242 6.08 -14.26 2.56
CA TYR A 242 6.05 -13.24 3.62
C TYR A 242 6.43 -11.84 3.10
N LEU A 243 7.26 -11.72 2.07
CA LEU A 243 7.55 -10.42 1.41
C LEU A 243 6.38 -9.89 0.58
N ILE A 244 5.33 -10.68 0.37
CA ILE A 244 4.10 -10.29 -0.34
C ILE A 244 2.98 -10.01 0.66
N TRP A 245 2.85 -10.86 1.68
CA TRP A 245 1.73 -10.87 2.61
C TRP A 245 1.94 -10.02 3.86
N PHE A 246 3.15 -9.96 4.40
CA PHE A 246 3.44 -9.25 5.64
C PHE A 246 3.80 -7.80 5.36
N ASN A 247 3.45 -6.91 6.28
CA ASN A 247 3.78 -5.50 6.13
C ASN A 247 5.28 -5.26 6.31
N GLY A 248 5.94 -4.72 5.29
CA GLY A 248 7.39 -4.49 5.26
C GLY A 248 7.87 -3.54 6.34
N LYS A 249 7.04 -2.57 6.74
CA LYS A 249 7.34 -1.65 7.86
C LYS A 249 7.41 -2.40 9.20
N ASP A 250 6.59 -3.47 9.36
CA ASP A 250 6.67 -4.28 10.58
C ASP A 250 7.90 -5.18 10.55
N ILE A 251 8.24 -5.78 9.39
CA ILE A 251 9.47 -6.57 9.22
C ILE A 251 10.69 -5.68 9.52
N GLN A 252 10.73 -4.46 8.97
CA GLN A 252 11.79 -3.48 9.25
C GLN A 252 11.96 -3.23 10.74
N LYS A 253 10.86 -2.97 11.46
CA LYS A 253 10.90 -2.72 12.91
C LYS A 253 11.39 -3.93 13.68
N GLU A 254 10.92 -5.12 13.31
CA GLU A 254 11.33 -6.34 13.99
C GLU A 254 12.83 -6.64 13.77
N ILE A 255 13.36 -6.43 12.56
CA ILE A 255 14.80 -6.51 12.29
C ILE A 255 15.56 -5.57 13.23
N GLN A 256 15.12 -4.33 13.38
CA GLN A 256 15.78 -3.34 14.25
C GLN A 256 15.73 -3.71 15.73
N ILE A 257 14.67 -4.39 16.16
CA ILE A 257 14.53 -4.89 17.54
C ILE A 257 15.44 -6.09 17.78
N GLN A 258 15.44 -7.07 16.88
CA GLN A 258 16.17 -8.33 17.03
C GLN A 258 17.67 -8.18 16.82
N TYR A 259 18.08 -7.32 15.91
CA TYR A 259 19.46 -7.18 15.47
C TYR A 259 19.99 -5.76 15.69
N SER A 260 20.40 -5.45 16.92
CA SER A 260 20.90 -4.11 17.32
C SER A 260 22.11 -3.61 16.51
N LYS A 261 22.81 -4.54 15.81
CA LYS A 261 23.96 -4.24 14.93
C LYS A 261 23.59 -4.22 13.44
N PHE A 262 22.31 -4.37 13.10
CA PHE A 262 21.87 -4.24 11.71
C PHE A 262 22.00 -2.79 11.25
N ILE A 263 22.12 -2.60 9.95
CA ILE A 263 22.20 -1.26 9.37
C ILE A 263 20.88 -0.50 9.53
N SER A 264 20.93 0.82 9.44
CA SER A 264 19.73 1.64 9.35
C SER A 264 18.99 1.34 8.04
N LEU A 265 17.83 0.69 8.13
CA LEU A 265 17.02 0.38 6.97
C LEU A 265 16.41 1.63 6.32
N ASP A 266 16.16 2.71 7.07
CA ASP A 266 15.71 3.98 6.49
C ASP A 266 16.76 4.55 5.52
N SER A 267 18.03 4.61 5.95
CA SER A 267 19.13 5.06 5.08
C SER A 267 19.37 4.10 3.91
N PHE A 268 19.19 2.81 4.13
CA PHE A 268 19.27 1.81 3.08
C PHE A 268 18.14 1.99 2.05
N PHE A 269 16.89 2.18 2.46
CA PHE A 269 15.76 2.39 1.53
C PHE A 269 15.97 3.64 0.67
N ASP A 270 16.57 4.69 1.24
CA ASP A 270 16.92 5.89 0.50
C ASP A 270 17.90 5.62 -0.65
N TRP A 271 18.87 4.75 -0.40
CA TRP A 271 19.84 4.32 -1.40
C TRP A 271 19.27 3.28 -2.36
N ALA A 272 18.41 2.36 -1.89
CA ALA A 272 17.94 1.20 -2.64
C ALA A 272 16.92 1.55 -3.73
N ILE A 273 16.04 2.55 -3.52
CA ILE A 273 15.02 2.91 -4.51
C ILE A 273 15.59 3.21 -5.90
N PRO A 274 16.65 4.02 -6.06
CA PRO A 274 17.27 4.22 -7.37
C PRO A 274 17.88 2.96 -7.99
N GLN A 275 18.26 1.98 -7.18
CA GLN A 275 18.86 0.71 -7.61
C GLN A 275 17.81 -0.35 -7.97
N LEU A 276 16.54 -0.15 -7.57
CA LEU A 276 15.48 -1.12 -7.80
C LEU A 276 15.28 -1.41 -9.29
N ASP A 277 15.39 -2.67 -9.67
CA ASP A 277 15.06 -3.13 -11.02
C ASP A 277 13.54 -3.35 -11.15
N ILE A 278 12.87 -2.37 -11.74
CA ILE A 278 11.41 -2.41 -11.97
C ILE A 278 10.99 -3.63 -12.80
N ASN A 279 11.88 -4.16 -13.65
CA ASN A 279 11.53 -5.28 -14.54
C ASN A 279 11.43 -6.63 -13.79
N GLN A 280 11.87 -6.70 -12.56
CA GLN A 280 11.68 -7.88 -11.71
C GLN A 280 10.32 -7.91 -10.99
N HIS A 281 9.50 -6.87 -11.16
CA HIS A 281 8.22 -6.69 -10.46
C HIS A 281 7.05 -6.53 -11.45
N PRO A 282 6.29 -7.61 -11.74
CA PRO A 282 5.22 -7.60 -12.74
C PRO A 282 4.17 -6.51 -12.52
N ASP A 283 3.81 -6.24 -11.27
CA ASP A 283 2.87 -5.17 -10.93
C ASP A 283 3.41 -3.76 -11.22
N LEU A 284 4.70 -3.52 -11.01
CA LEU A 284 5.33 -2.25 -11.34
C LEU A 284 5.49 -2.08 -12.87
N ILE A 285 5.73 -3.17 -13.61
CA ILE A 285 5.69 -3.16 -15.07
C ILE A 285 4.29 -2.82 -15.56
N GLU A 286 3.25 -3.45 -14.99
CA GLU A 286 1.86 -3.15 -15.34
C GLU A 286 1.50 -1.70 -15.02
N LEU A 287 1.91 -1.20 -13.86
CA LEU A 287 1.73 0.20 -13.48
C LEU A 287 2.38 1.13 -14.51
N ARG A 288 3.63 0.86 -14.90
CA ARG A 288 4.34 1.61 -15.95
C ARG A 288 3.56 1.62 -17.25
N THR A 289 3.08 0.46 -17.71
CA THR A 289 2.28 0.34 -18.93
C THR A 289 0.99 1.17 -18.85
N LYS A 290 0.29 1.14 -17.71
CA LYS A 290 -0.90 2.00 -17.51
C LYS A 290 -0.56 3.49 -17.56
N MET A 291 0.59 3.88 -17.03
CA MET A 291 1.08 5.26 -17.12
C MET A 291 1.38 5.69 -18.56
N GLU A 292 1.93 4.80 -19.38
CA GLU A 292 2.15 5.05 -20.80
C GLU A 292 0.86 5.31 -21.58
N GLN A 293 -0.21 4.62 -21.20
CA GLN A 293 -1.53 4.68 -21.84
C GLN A 293 -2.39 5.89 -21.40
N LEU A 294 -1.99 6.62 -20.35
CA LEU A 294 -2.62 7.88 -20.00
C LEU A 294 -2.41 8.94 -21.10
#